data_6a4061d1c5f29eafebb4070cc25ca060
#
_entry.id   6a4061d1c5f29eafebb4070cc25ca060
#
_cell.length_a   1.000
_cell.length_b   1.000
_cell.length_c   1.000
_cell.angle_alpha   90.00
_cell.angle_beta   90.00
_cell.angle_gamma   90.00
#
_symmetry.space_group_name_H-M   'P 1'
#
loop_
_entity.id
_entity.type
_entity.pdbx_description
1 polymer ?
#
loop_
_entity_poly.entity_id
_entity_poly.type
_entity_poly.pdbx_seq_one_letter_code
_entity_poly.pdbx_strand_id
1 'polypeptide(L)'
;QRGQQIFLSRAHPKFMEKLFIQEVPEIYDGLIEIKSSARDPGSRAKICVKAIDTSLDPVGACVGMRGSRVQAVVNELQGEKIDIVNWSEDISVVVSNALSPAEVLKVNIYEDSKKLDVILTEENLSKAIGRRGQNVRLATKLIDYEINIMTDKEESEKRQEEFKDRTENLMKNLEVDETLG
;
A
#
# COMPACT_ATOMS: atom_id res chain seq x y z
N GLN A 1 10.23 8.49 43.43
CA GLN A 1 10.33 7.06 43.07
C GLN A 1 10.75 6.97 41.63
N ARG A 2 11.97 6.52 41.36
CA ARG A 2 12.47 6.22 40.02
C ARG A 2 12.14 4.77 39.70
N GLY A 3 10.88 4.52 39.26
CA GLY A 3 10.46 3.21 38.72
C GLY A 3 10.39 3.22 37.22
N GLN A 4 10.39 2.03 36.57
CA GLN A 4 10.14 1.89 35.16
C GLN A 4 8.73 2.43 34.85
N GLN A 5 8.65 3.40 33.94
CA GLN A 5 7.37 3.94 33.50
C GLN A 5 6.88 3.15 32.28
N ILE A 6 5.67 2.64 32.36
CA ILE A 6 5.00 1.95 31.24
C ILE A 6 4.07 2.94 30.56
N PHE A 7 4.32 3.21 29.27
CA PHE A 7 3.45 4.05 28.46
C PHE A 7 2.54 3.19 27.62
N LEU A 8 1.24 3.41 27.73
CA LEU A 8 0.23 2.77 26.90
C LEU A 8 -0.16 3.70 25.76
N SER A 9 -0.21 3.17 24.54
CA SER A 9 -0.60 3.93 23.36
C SER A 9 -1.80 3.30 22.67
N ARG A 10 -2.81 4.12 22.39
CA ARG A 10 -3.94 3.75 21.53
C ARG A 10 -3.70 4.15 20.07
N ALA A 11 -2.67 4.93 19.79
CA ALA A 11 -2.34 5.43 18.45
C ALA A 11 -1.48 4.47 17.63
N HIS A 12 -0.80 3.53 18.27
CA HIS A 12 0.09 2.59 17.60
C HIS A 12 -0.66 1.61 16.71
N PRO A 13 -0.14 1.24 15.52
CA PRO A 13 -0.76 0.25 14.65
C PRO A 13 -1.06 -1.10 15.32
N LYS A 14 -0.20 -1.55 16.22
CA LYS A 14 -0.40 -2.79 16.98
C LYS A 14 -1.65 -2.80 17.85
N PHE A 15 -2.12 -1.64 18.29
CA PHE A 15 -3.37 -1.55 19.03
C PHE A 15 -4.56 -1.99 18.15
N MET A 16 -4.61 -1.51 16.93
CA MET A 16 -5.61 -1.93 15.94
C MET A 16 -5.48 -3.41 15.60
N GLU A 17 -4.26 -3.91 15.42
CA GLU A 17 -4.02 -5.34 15.15
C GLU A 17 -4.59 -6.23 16.27
N LYS A 18 -4.39 -5.85 17.52
CA LYS A 18 -4.93 -6.59 18.67
C LYS A 18 -6.45 -6.55 18.73
N LEU A 19 -7.08 -5.45 18.35
CA LEU A 19 -8.54 -5.39 18.24
C LEU A 19 -9.07 -6.36 17.19
N PHE A 20 -8.39 -6.47 16.05
CA PHE A 20 -8.75 -7.47 15.04
C PHE A 20 -8.54 -8.91 15.52
N ILE A 21 -7.49 -9.17 16.26
CA ILE A 21 -7.26 -10.50 16.85
C ILE A 21 -8.41 -10.90 17.79
N GLN A 22 -8.92 -9.96 18.57
CA GLN A 22 -10.05 -10.19 19.46
C GLN A 22 -11.36 -10.37 18.71
N GLU A 23 -11.58 -9.60 17.66
CA GLU A 23 -12.85 -9.58 16.93
C GLU A 23 -12.97 -10.68 15.88
N VAL A 24 -11.83 -11.14 15.32
CA VAL A 24 -11.79 -12.13 14.23
C VAL A 24 -11.21 -13.44 14.76
N PRO A 25 -12.04 -14.46 15.04
CA PRO A 25 -11.56 -15.75 15.56
C PRO A 25 -10.53 -16.42 14.67
N GLU A 26 -10.65 -16.28 13.35
CA GLU A 26 -9.73 -16.88 12.38
C GLU A 26 -8.30 -16.31 12.50
N ILE A 27 -8.15 -15.06 12.94
CA ILE A 27 -6.84 -14.47 13.25
C ILE A 27 -6.30 -15.05 14.55
N TYR A 28 -7.12 -15.10 15.56
CA TYR A 28 -6.76 -15.68 16.87
C TYR A 28 -6.30 -17.12 16.73
N ASP A 29 -7.00 -17.93 15.94
CA ASP A 29 -6.70 -19.34 15.71
C ASP A 29 -5.51 -19.57 14.76
N GLY A 30 -4.93 -18.51 14.17
CA GLY A 30 -3.79 -18.61 13.29
C GLY A 30 -4.13 -19.00 11.85
N LEU A 31 -5.40 -18.97 11.45
CA LEU A 31 -5.84 -19.27 10.08
C LEU A 31 -5.65 -18.08 9.15
N ILE A 32 -5.66 -16.87 9.71
CA ILE A 32 -5.39 -15.62 9.02
C ILE A 32 -4.24 -14.91 9.74
N GLU A 33 -3.26 -14.44 8.96
CA GLU A 33 -2.11 -13.70 9.46
C GLU A 33 -2.23 -12.22 9.09
N ILE A 34 -1.94 -11.34 10.05
CA ILE A 34 -1.79 -9.90 9.79
C ILE A 34 -0.36 -9.68 9.30
N LYS A 35 -0.20 -9.26 8.05
CA LYS A 35 1.10 -9.02 7.44
C LYS A 35 1.67 -7.66 7.80
N SER A 36 0.83 -6.64 7.80
CA SER A 36 1.23 -5.26 8.11
C SER A 36 0.01 -4.42 8.43
N SER A 37 0.24 -3.28 9.04
CA SER A 37 -0.79 -2.29 9.31
C SER A 37 -0.21 -0.88 9.28
N ALA A 38 -1.05 0.09 8.97
CA ALA A 38 -0.71 1.51 8.99
C ALA A 38 -1.90 2.30 9.49
N ARG A 39 -1.65 3.32 10.30
CA ARG A 39 -2.70 4.15 10.89
C ARG A 39 -2.39 5.63 10.76
N ASP A 40 -3.45 6.38 10.49
CA ASP A 40 -3.56 7.80 10.78
C ASP A 40 -4.62 7.93 11.89
N PRO A 41 -4.19 7.99 13.17
CA PRO A 41 -5.09 7.82 14.30
C PRO A 41 -6.26 8.82 14.28
N GLY A 42 -7.47 8.29 14.49
CA GLY A 42 -8.70 9.07 14.47
C GLY A 42 -9.25 9.38 13.07
N SER A 43 -8.54 9.03 12.02
CA SER A 43 -8.95 9.34 10.63
C SER A 43 -9.13 8.09 9.79
N ARG A 44 -8.04 7.42 9.44
CA ARG A 44 -8.08 6.23 8.57
C ARG A 44 -6.94 5.28 8.89
N ALA A 45 -7.16 4.01 8.58
CA ALA A 45 -6.16 2.96 8.74
C ALA A 45 -6.25 1.93 7.61
N LYS A 46 -5.18 1.21 7.40
CA LYS A 46 -5.13 0.07 6.49
C LYS A 46 -4.49 -1.12 7.20
N ILE A 47 -5.04 -2.29 6.98
CA ILE A 47 -4.50 -3.55 7.50
C ILE A 47 -4.40 -4.56 6.36
N CYS A 48 -3.26 -5.22 6.25
CA CYS A 48 -2.99 -6.23 5.24
C CYS A 48 -3.04 -7.60 5.88
N VAL A 49 -3.85 -8.48 5.33
CA VAL A 49 -4.12 -9.82 5.88
C VAL A 49 -3.90 -10.90 4.82
N LYS A 50 -3.44 -12.07 5.27
CA LYS A 50 -3.21 -13.24 4.44
C LYS A 50 -3.85 -14.46 5.07
N ALA A 51 -4.60 -15.24 4.29
CA ALA A 51 -5.06 -16.55 4.72
C ALA A 51 -3.96 -17.60 4.54
N ILE A 52 -3.79 -18.46 5.54
CA ILE A 52 -2.86 -19.59 5.46
C ILE A 52 -3.39 -20.63 4.46
N ASP A 53 -4.70 -20.87 4.50
CA ASP A 53 -5.40 -21.74 3.56
C ASP A 53 -6.06 -20.89 2.45
N THR A 54 -5.76 -21.22 1.21
CA THR A 54 -6.27 -20.50 0.02
C THR A 54 -7.80 -20.61 -0.15
N SER A 55 -8.45 -21.56 0.52
CA SER A 55 -9.91 -21.70 0.51
C SER A 55 -10.63 -20.67 1.38
N LEU A 56 -9.89 -20.01 2.28
CA LEU A 56 -10.45 -19.01 3.19
C LEU A 56 -10.27 -17.60 2.58
N ASP A 57 -11.34 -16.80 2.60
CA ASP A 57 -11.30 -15.38 2.23
C ASP A 57 -10.90 -14.53 3.44
N PRO A 58 -9.64 -14.03 3.49
CA PRO A 58 -9.19 -13.29 4.67
C PRO A 58 -9.87 -11.93 4.83
N VAL A 59 -10.16 -11.25 3.73
CA VAL A 59 -10.84 -9.95 3.76
C VAL A 59 -12.28 -10.13 4.24
N GLY A 60 -13.01 -11.08 3.68
CA GLY A 60 -14.37 -11.38 4.08
C GLY A 60 -14.48 -11.77 5.55
N ALA A 61 -13.55 -12.56 6.06
CA ALA A 61 -13.50 -12.96 7.47
C ALA A 61 -13.28 -11.75 8.40
N CYS A 62 -12.41 -10.84 8.04
CA CYS A 62 -12.12 -9.63 8.82
C CYS A 62 -13.27 -8.60 8.75
N VAL A 63 -13.96 -8.51 7.63
CA VAL A 63 -15.14 -7.64 7.48
C VAL A 63 -16.29 -8.17 8.35
N GLY A 64 -16.51 -9.49 8.31
CA GLY A 64 -17.60 -10.14 8.99
C GLY A 64 -18.94 -9.95 8.30
N MET A 65 -19.98 -10.61 8.83
CA MET A 65 -21.31 -10.52 8.26
C MET A 65 -21.82 -9.09 8.29
N ARG A 66 -22.14 -8.53 7.12
CA ARG A 66 -22.63 -7.15 6.95
C ARG A 66 -21.68 -6.10 7.55
N GLY A 67 -20.38 -6.39 7.58
CA GLY A 67 -19.38 -5.49 8.13
C GLY A 67 -19.34 -5.47 9.67
N SER A 68 -19.95 -6.40 10.34
CA SER A 68 -20.10 -6.40 11.82
C SER A 68 -18.76 -6.41 12.56
N ARG A 69 -17.79 -7.17 12.08
CA ARG A 69 -16.47 -7.28 12.74
C ARG A 69 -15.63 -6.04 12.54
N VAL A 70 -15.50 -5.56 11.30
CA VAL A 70 -14.75 -4.33 11.02
C VAL A 70 -15.39 -3.12 11.68
N GLN A 71 -16.73 -3.08 11.74
CA GLN A 71 -17.45 -1.99 12.38
C GLN A 71 -17.21 -1.95 13.89
N ALA A 72 -17.10 -3.12 14.54
CA ALA A 72 -16.75 -3.20 15.96
C ALA A 72 -15.37 -2.57 16.23
N VAL A 73 -14.39 -2.84 15.38
CA VAL A 73 -13.06 -2.24 15.49
C VAL A 73 -13.12 -0.72 15.20
N VAL A 74 -13.84 -0.30 14.17
CA VAL A 74 -14.05 1.11 13.83
C VAL A 74 -14.65 1.87 15.02
N ASN A 75 -15.66 1.30 15.68
CA ASN A 75 -16.31 1.92 16.83
C ASN A 75 -15.37 2.04 18.03
N GLU A 76 -14.55 1.02 18.28
CA GLU A 76 -13.54 1.07 19.36
C GLU A 76 -12.46 2.13 19.09
N LEU A 77 -12.14 2.37 17.82
CA LEU A 77 -11.20 3.42 17.38
C LEU A 77 -11.90 4.77 17.15
N GLN A 78 -13.11 4.94 17.65
CA GLN A 78 -13.87 6.19 17.62
C GLN A 78 -14.14 6.75 16.20
N GLY A 79 -14.48 5.85 15.28
CA GLY A 79 -14.85 6.22 13.91
C GLY A 79 -13.69 6.28 12.91
N GLU A 80 -12.53 5.76 13.26
CA GLU A 80 -11.40 5.62 12.33
C GLU A 80 -11.78 4.64 11.22
N LYS A 81 -11.75 5.08 9.97
CA LYS A 81 -12.07 4.23 8.81
C LYS A 81 -10.96 3.22 8.57
N ILE A 82 -11.33 1.98 8.30
CA ILE A 82 -10.37 0.88 8.14
C ILE A 82 -10.55 0.23 6.78
N ASP A 83 -9.47 0.20 5.99
CA ASP A 83 -9.39 -0.54 4.74
C ASP A 83 -8.66 -1.86 5.00
N ILE A 84 -9.30 -2.97 4.63
CA ILE A 84 -8.72 -4.31 4.74
C ILE A 84 -8.16 -4.70 3.38
N VAL A 85 -6.85 -4.97 3.33
CA VAL A 85 -6.11 -5.27 2.10
C VAL A 85 -5.74 -6.75 2.09
N ASN A 86 -6.02 -7.42 0.98
CA ASN A 86 -5.60 -8.80 0.78
C ASN A 86 -4.13 -8.84 0.38
N TRP A 87 -3.32 -9.59 1.13
CA TRP A 87 -1.90 -9.75 0.82
C TRP A 87 -1.70 -10.71 -0.36
N SER A 88 -0.67 -10.46 -1.16
CA SER A 88 -0.21 -11.33 -2.23
C SER A 88 1.31 -11.36 -2.26
N GLU A 89 1.88 -12.42 -2.80
CA GLU A 89 3.32 -12.50 -3.04
C GLU A 89 3.76 -11.54 -4.16
N ASP A 90 2.84 -11.19 -5.05
CA ASP A 90 3.03 -10.16 -6.05
C ASP A 90 2.76 -8.77 -5.46
N ILE A 91 3.80 -7.97 -5.31
CA ILE A 91 3.70 -6.61 -4.74
C ILE A 91 2.78 -5.70 -5.57
N SER A 92 2.69 -5.93 -6.88
CA SER A 92 1.79 -5.14 -7.73
C SER A 92 0.32 -5.34 -7.36
N VAL A 93 -0.05 -6.56 -6.97
CA VAL A 93 -1.39 -6.88 -6.50
C VAL A 93 -1.67 -6.21 -5.15
N VAL A 94 -0.71 -6.28 -4.24
CA VAL A 94 -0.84 -5.68 -2.90
C VAL A 94 -1.01 -4.17 -3.00
N VAL A 95 -0.17 -3.49 -3.79
CA VAL A 95 -0.27 -2.03 -3.94
C VAL A 95 -1.57 -1.60 -4.62
N SER A 96 -2.03 -2.35 -5.61
CA SER A 96 -3.31 -2.10 -6.26
C SER A 96 -4.48 -2.19 -5.28
N ASN A 97 -4.47 -3.22 -4.44
CA ASN A 97 -5.47 -3.40 -3.40
C ASN A 97 -5.37 -2.31 -2.32
N ALA A 98 -4.15 -1.92 -1.94
CA ALA A 98 -3.90 -0.90 -0.92
C ALA A 98 -4.36 0.49 -1.37
N LEU A 99 -4.36 0.78 -2.65
CA LEU A 99 -4.80 2.06 -3.22
C LEU A 99 -6.30 2.11 -3.52
N SER A 100 -7.04 1.03 -3.23
CA SER A 100 -8.49 1.02 -3.38
C SER A 100 -9.14 2.28 -2.71
N PRO A 101 -10.16 2.90 -3.31
CA PRO A 101 -10.96 2.46 -4.45
C PRO A 101 -10.40 2.82 -5.84
N ALA A 102 -9.18 3.33 -5.93
CA ALA A 102 -8.57 3.65 -7.21
C ALA A 102 -8.27 2.38 -8.03
N GLU A 103 -8.50 2.44 -9.31
CA GLU A 103 -8.16 1.38 -10.25
C GLU A 103 -6.78 1.65 -10.85
N VAL A 104 -5.88 0.68 -10.72
CA VAL A 104 -4.50 0.76 -11.20
C VAL A 104 -4.39 0.04 -12.55
N LEU A 105 -3.80 0.71 -13.54
CA LEU A 105 -3.57 0.12 -14.87
C LEU A 105 -2.31 -0.75 -14.89
N LYS A 106 -1.23 -0.27 -14.28
CA LYS A 106 0.08 -0.89 -14.36
C LYS A 106 0.93 -0.49 -13.16
N VAL A 107 1.83 -1.39 -12.75
CA VAL A 107 2.82 -1.12 -11.70
C VAL A 107 4.21 -1.49 -12.23
N ASN A 108 5.14 -0.55 -12.15
CA ASN A 108 6.56 -0.81 -12.42
C ASN A 108 7.29 -0.94 -11.07
N ILE A 109 8.00 -2.05 -10.89
CA ILE A 109 8.66 -2.39 -9.64
C ILE A 109 10.16 -2.18 -9.77
N TYR A 110 10.74 -1.41 -8.85
CA TYR A 110 12.19 -1.20 -8.72
C TYR A 110 12.64 -1.76 -7.38
N GLU A 111 12.95 -3.03 -7.33
CA GLU A 111 13.27 -3.77 -6.09
C GLU A 111 14.50 -3.22 -5.38
N ASP A 112 15.55 -2.90 -6.12
CA ASP A 112 16.83 -2.42 -5.57
C ASP A 112 16.69 -1.12 -4.78
N SER A 113 15.81 -0.22 -5.22
CA SER A 113 15.55 1.06 -4.57
C SER A 113 14.29 1.07 -3.72
N LYS A 114 13.55 -0.04 -3.67
CA LYS A 114 12.24 -0.16 -3.02
C LYS A 114 11.26 0.93 -3.47
N LYS A 115 11.13 1.08 -4.77
CA LYS A 115 10.23 2.06 -5.40
C LYS A 115 9.22 1.38 -6.31
N LEU A 116 8.04 1.95 -6.38
CA LEU A 116 6.97 1.53 -7.28
C LEU A 116 6.47 2.73 -8.07
N ASP A 117 6.38 2.58 -9.38
CA ASP A 117 5.63 3.51 -10.23
C ASP A 117 4.25 2.92 -10.47
N VAL A 118 3.23 3.58 -9.99
CA VAL A 118 1.83 3.17 -10.15
C VAL A 118 1.20 4.04 -11.22
N ILE A 119 0.79 3.40 -12.30
CA ILE A 119 0.21 4.06 -13.45
C ILE A 119 -1.30 3.86 -13.44
N LEU A 120 -2.05 4.93 -13.56
CA LEU A 120 -3.50 4.92 -13.56
C LEU A 120 -4.05 6.03 -14.45
N THR A 121 -5.36 6.03 -14.65
CA THR A 121 -6.01 7.09 -15.40
C THR A 121 -6.11 8.37 -14.58
N GLU A 122 -6.21 9.51 -15.25
CA GLU A 122 -6.38 10.81 -14.59
C GLU A 122 -7.60 10.85 -13.66
N GLU A 123 -8.66 10.14 -14.04
CA GLU A 123 -9.88 9.99 -13.24
C GLU A 123 -9.62 9.28 -11.90
N ASN A 124 -8.71 8.32 -11.86
CA ASN A 124 -8.35 7.57 -10.67
C ASN A 124 -7.24 8.21 -9.83
N LEU A 125 -6.57 9.22 -10.35
CA LEU A 125 -5.44 9.88 -9.69
C LEU A 125 -5.83 10.44 -8.31
N SER A 126 -6.92 11.18 -8.23
CA SER A 126 -7.39 11.76 -6.98
C SER A 126 -7.83 10.72 -5.96
N LYS A 127 -8.41 9.61 -6.41
CA LYS A 127 -8.80 8.48 -5.56
C LYS A 127 -7.59 7.80 -4.96
N ALA A 128 -6.54 7.59 -5.75
CA ALA A 128 -5.30 6.95 -5.31
C ALA A 128 -4.55 7.79 -4.28
N ILE A 129 -4.42 9.07 -4.52
CA ILE A 129 -3.75 10.00 -3.61
C ILE A 129 -4.56 10.17 -2.33
N GLY A 130 -5.88 10.35 -2.48
CA GLY A 130 -6.78 10.61 -1.37
C GLY A 130 -6.65 12.02 -0.81
N ARG A 131 -7.50 12.33 0.15
CA ARG A 131 -7.52 13.64 0.81
C ARG A 131 -6.20 13.90 1.51
N ARG A 132 -5.51 14.98 1.16
CA ARG A 132 -4.19 15.38 1.72
C ARG A 132 -3.11 14.29 1.57
N GLY A 133 -3.21 13.47 0.54
CA GLY A 133 -2.28 12.37 0.31
C GLY A 133 -2.41 11.20 1.29
N GLN A 134 -3.49 11.12 2.04
CA GLN A 134 -3.70 10.12 3.09
C GLN A 134 -3.70 8.69 2.54
N ASN A 135 -4.38 8.45 1.42
CA ASN A 135 -4.50 7.10 0.87
C ASN A 135 -3.15 6.54 0.41
N VAL A 136 -2.40 7.30 -0.37
CA VAL A 136 -1.05 6.89 -0.82
C VAL A 136 -0.06 6.81 0.33
N ARG A 137 -0.14 7.72 1.30
CA ARG A 137 0.74 7.72 2.48
C ARG A 137 0.55 6.45 3.32
N LEU A 138 -0.70 6.06 3.58
CA LEU A 138 -1.00 4.83 4.32
C LEU A 138 -0.57 3.58 3.54
N ALA A 139 -0.80 3.56 2.23
CA ALA A 139 -0.35 2.46 1.38
C ALA A 139 1.18 2.33 1.39
N THR A 140 1.91 3.43 1.33
CA THR A 140 3.38 3.47 1.43
C THR A 140 3.87 2.85 2.75
N LYS A 141 3.26 3.21 3.86
CA LYS A 141 3.59 2.64 5.18
C LYS A 141 3.24 1.17 5.27
N LEU A 142 2.13 0.77 4.65
CA LEU A 142 1.63 -0.61 4.69
C LEU A 142 2.57 -1.58 3.97
N ILE A 143 3.10 -1.21 2.81
CA ILE A 143 3.92 -2.08 1.96
C ILE A 143 5.42 -1.83 2.07
N ASP A 144 5.85 -0.78 2.74
CA ASP A 144 7.25 -0.38 2.92
C ASP A 144 8.01 -0.16 1.59
N TYR A 145 7.32 0.44 0.62
CA TYR A 145 7.86 0.88 -0.67
C TYR A 145 7.49 2.34 -0.90
N GLU A 146 8.38 3.08 -1.53
CA GLU A 146 8.06 4.43 -2.02
C GLU A 146 7.14 4.30 -3.24
N ILE A 147 5.95 4.87 -3.17
CA ILE A 147 4.95 4.83 -4.23
C ILE A 147 4.95 6.16 -4.98
N ASN A 148 5.25 6.10 -6.28
CA ASN A 148 5.16 7.21 -7.18
C ASN A 148 3.93 7.02 -8.08
N ILE A 149 2.95 7.90 -7.96
CA ILE A 149 1.70 7.82 -8.73
C ILE A 149 1.77 8.73 -9.94
N MET A 150 1.51 8.19 -11.11
CA MET A 150 1.50 8.94 -12.37
C MET A 150 0.35 8.48 -13.28
N THR A 151 -0.06 9.37 -14.16
CA THR A 151 -1.03 9.02 -15.21
C THR A 151 -0.35 8.26 -16.33
N ASP A 152 -1.15 7.55 -17.13
CA ASP A 152 -0.70 6.86 -18.34
C ASP A 152 -0.03 7.82 -19.33
N LYS A 153 -0.54 9.06 -19.40
CA LYS A 153 0.03 10.13 -20.23
C LYS A 153 1.41 10.55 -19.73
N GLU A 154 1.56 10.79 -18.44
CA GLU A 154 2.85 11.13 -17.83
C GLU A 154 3.88 10.02 -17.99
N GLU A 155 3.48 8.77 -17.88
CA GLU A 155 4.36 7.63 -18.13
C GLU A 155 4.85 7.59 -19.58
N SER A 156 3.96 7.82 -20.54
CA SER A 156 4.30 7.87 -21.96
C SER A 156 5.31 8.96 -22.26
N GLU A 157 5.13 10.15 -21.69
CA GLU A 157 6.06 11.28 -21.82
C GLU A 157 7.42 10.93 -21.22
N LYS A 158 7.46 10.33 -20.03
CA LYS A 158 8.69 9.90 -19.37
C LYS A 158 9.47 8.88 -20.23
N ARG A 159 8.80 7.90 -20.81
CA ARG A 159 9.41 6.90 -21.69
C ARG A 159 9.99 7.52 -22.95
N GLN A 160 9.30 8.50 -23.54
CA GLN A 160 9.79 9.23 -24.71
C GLN A 160 11.05 10.02 -24.37
N GLU A 161 11.09 10.70 -23.24
CA GLU A 161 12.28 11.41 -22.77
C GLU A 161 13.47 10.47 -22.53
N GLU A 162 13.25 9.36 -21.82
CA GLU A 162 14.29 8.36 -21.57
C GLU A 162 14.83 7.75 -22.87
N PHE A 163 13.98 7.48 -23.84
CA PHE A 163 14.38 6.97 -25.14
C PHE A 163 15.18 8.00 -25.91
N LYS A 164 14.78 9.26 -25.90
CA LYS A 164 15.48 10.38 -26.52
C LYS A 164 16.87 10.58 -25.93
N ASP A 165 16.99 10.58 -24.61
CA ASP A 165 18.28 10.71 -23.92
C ASP A 165 19.23 9.55 -24.24
N ARG A 166 18.73 8.31 -24.29
CA ARG A 166 19.51 7.13 -24.69
C ARG A 166 20.01 7.25 -26.15
N THR A 167 19.17 7.74 -27.03
CA THR A 167 19.52 7.94 -28.45
C THR A 167 20.60 9.04 -28.60
N GLU A 168 20.45 10.15 -27.88
CA GLU A 168 21.43 11.23 -27.88
C GLU A 168 22.78 10.78 -27.30
N ASN A 169 22.79 10.01 -26.22
CA ASN A 169 24.00 9.43 -25.61
C ASN A 169 24.71 8.46 -26.57
N LEU A 170 23.97 7.62 -27.27
CA LEU A 170 24.51 6.69 -28.26
C LEU A 170 25.15 7.47 -29.45
N MET A 171 24.51 8.51 -29.92
CA MET A 171 25.05 9.36 -31.00
C MET A 171 26.34 10.05 -30.57
N LYS A 172 26.39 10.62 -29.36
CA LYS A 172 27.59 11.24 -28.80
C LYS A 172 28.75 10.26 -28.69
N ASN A 173 28.49 9.02 -28.24
CA ASN A 173 29.51 7.98 -28.14
C ASN A 173 30.03 7.54 -29.50
N LEU A 174 29.18 7.48 -30.54
CA LEU A 174 29.58 7.17 -31.91
C LEU A 174 30.43 8.31 -32.54
N GLU A 175 30.06 9.55 -32.29
CA GLU A 175 30.86 10.70 -32.75
C GLU A 175 32.27 10.75 -32.12
N VAL A 176 32.37 10.40 -30.85
CA VAL A 176 33.67 10.29 -30.15
C VAL A 176 34.52 9.16 -30.73
N ASP A 177 33.94 8.00 -31.08
CA ASP A 177 34.65 6.88 -31.69
C ASP A 177 35.16 7.22 -33.12
N GLU A 178 34.36 7.97 -33.89
CA GLU A 178 34.78 8.46 -35.25
C GLU A 178 35.91 9.48 -35.18
N THR A 179 35.98 10.29 -34.12
CA THR A 179 37.06 11.29 -33.96
C THR A 179 38.37 10.71 -33.43
N LEU A 180 38.34 9.50 -32.89
CA LEU A 180 39.53 8.79 -32.38
C LEU A 180 40.13 7.77 -33.37
N GLY A 181 39.57 7.62 -34.58
CA GLY A 181 40.01 6.73 -35.65
C GLY A 181 41.05 7.34 -36.62
#